data_07bb7ff4bd1a1eacee137a0fa13cf866
#
_entry.id   07bb7ff4bd1a1eacee137a0fa13cf866
#
_cell.length_a   1.000
_cell.length_b   1.000
_cell.length_c   1.000
_cell.angle_alpha   90.00
_cell.angle_beta   90.00
_cell.angle_gamma   90.00
#
_symmetry.space_group_name_H-M   'P 1'
#
loop_
_entity.id
_entity.type
_entity.pdbx_description
1 polymer ?
#
loop_
_entity_poly.entity_id
_entity_poly.type
_entity_poly.pdbx_seq_one_letter_code
_entity_poly.pdbx_strand_id
1 'polypeptide(L)'
;MHHKLHFTGWTTSLADEVSALLLPADASPPFSLRDTVVLVPTAQAGRRLRRALAERADRAGSGVLMGPVITPFHLFDLVAGDQPVADEWAVSAIWLDVLSAERCRQLNGLFPQPPAAMDFAWRHKAANLLIDIRAQLAEAGLAATDLIADPSINPAEQHRWRDLATVESVVRQRLSAHGWLDPVDVQLSSAGQSAPPAAYRRFVLAGCPDIAPVIRRML
;
A
#
# COMPACT_ATOMS: atom_id res chain seq x y z
N MET A 1 15.51 -3.63 15.48
CA MET A 1 15.92 -2.86 14.29
C MET A 1 16.69 -1.62 14.74
N HIS A 2 17.81 -1.25 14.11
CA HIS A 2 18.51 0.00 14.40
C HIS A 2 18.03 1.05 13.39
N HIS A 3 17.38 2.10 13.88
CA HIS A 3 16.98 3.24 13.06
C HIS A 3 18.08 4.30 13.08
N LYS A 4 18.47 4.79 11.90
CA LYS A 4 19.43 5.87 11.75
C LYS A 4 18.81 6.99 10.94
N LEU A 5 18.74 8.19 11.52
CA LEU A 5 18.24 9.39 10.85
C LEU A 5 19.43 10.12 10.19
N HIS A 6 19.24 10.52 8.94
CA HIS A 6 20.17 11.36 8.20
C HIS A 6 19.44 12.64 7.78
N PHE A 7 19.91 13.78 8.25
CA PHE A 7 19.41 15.08 7.85
C PHE A 7 20.23 15.57 6.66
N THR A 8 19.56 15.81 5.54
CA THR A 8 20.15 16.39 4.34
C THR A 8 19.96 17.90 4.34
N GLY A 9 20.93 18.64 3.81
CA GLY A 9 20.81 20.08 3.61
C GLY A 9 19.89 20.43 2.43
N TRP A 10 19.75 21.73 2.19
CA TRP A 10 18.94 22.26 1.06
C TRP A 10 19.78 22.61 -0.18
N THR A 11 21.11 22.42 -0.10
CA THR A 11 22.07 22.84 -1.12
C THR A 11 22.30 21.80 -2.21
N THR A 12 22.02 20.54 -1.94
CA THR A 12 22.16 19.41 -2.85
C THR A 12 20.83 18.70 -3.07
N SER A 13 20.71 17.97 -4.17
CA SER A 13 19.49 17.21 -4.42
C SER A 13 19.41 16.00 -3.48
N LEU A 14 18.21 15.65 -3.04
CA LEU A 14 17.99 14.45 -2.21
C LEU A 14 18.54 13.19 -2.90
N ALA A 15 18.44 13.10 -4.23
CA ALA A 15 18.94 11.95 -4.99
C ALA A 15 20.47 11.82 -4.87
N ASP A 16 21.19 12.96 -4.91
CA ASP A 16 22.65 12.98 -4.77
C ASP A 16 23.07 12.62 -3.35
N GLU A 17 22.40 13.17 -2.33
CA GLU A 17 22.66 12.84 -0.93
C GLU A 17 22.42 11.37 -0.62
N VAL A 18 21.27 10.83 -1.05
CA VAL A 18 20.95 9.40 -0.85
C VAL A 18 21.92 8.52 -1.64
N SER A 19 22.31 8.91 -2.85
CA SER A 19 23.30 8.17 -3.62
C SER A 19 24.68 8.16 -2.93
N ALA A 20 25.08 9.25 -2.28
CA ALA A 20 26.32 9.33 -1.50
C ALA A 20 26.26 8.48 -0.23
N LEU A 21 25.10 8.39 0.42
CA LEU A 21 24.88 7.54 1.57
C LEU A 21 24.91 6.04 1.22
N LEU A 22 24.35 5.68 0.06
CA LEU A 22 24.28 4.28 -0.39
C LEU A 22 25.60 3.78 -1.01
N LEU A 23 26.32 4.66 -1.68
CA LEU A 23 27.64 4.41 -2.27
C LEU A 23 28.62 5.46 -1.74
N PRO A 24 29.12 5.31 -0.50
CA PRO A 24 30.07 6.25 0.06
C PRO A 24 31.41 6.22 -0.72
N ALA A 25 32.20 7.28 -0.57
CA ALA A 25 33.43 7.47 -1.38
C ALA A 25 34.50 6.42 -1.12
N ASP A 26 34.48 5.82 0.06
CA ASP A 26 35.39 4.74 0.49
C ASP A 26 34.90 3.34 0.12
N ALA A 27 33.68 3.22 -0.46
CA ALA A 27 33.19 1.94 -0.93
C ALA A 27 33.92 1.49 -2.20
N SER A 28 34.28 0.21 -2.23
CA SER A 28 34.99 -0.42 -3.36
C SER A 28 34.07 -1.24 -4.24
N PRO A 29 34.26 -1.23 -5.58
CA PRO A 29 33.56 -2.12 -6.49
C PRO A 29 33.83 -3.61 -6.19
N PRO A 30 32.89 -4.51 -6.55
CA PRO A 30 31.62 -4.25 -7.22
C PRO A 30 30.53 -3.74 -6.26
N PHE A 31 29.75 -2.72 -6.68
CA PHE A 31 28.68 -2.18 -5.86
C PHE A 31 27.42 -3.03 -5.93
N SER A 32 26.92 -3.45 -4.77
CA SER A 32 25.68 -4.22 -4.68
C SER A 32 24.74 -3.65 -3.61
N LEU A 33 23.53 -3.29 -4.05
CA LEU A 33 22.42 -2.85 -3.22
C LEU A 33 21.23 -3.81 -3.33
N ARG A 34 21.46 -5.07 -3.72
CA ARG A 34 20.41 -6.08 -3.96
C ARG A 34 19.53 -6.33 -2.74
N ASP A 35 20.10 -6.26 -1.55
CA ASP A 35 19.44 -6.47 -0.27
C ASP A 35 18.89 -5.18 0.35
N THR A 36 18.89 -4.09 -0.43
CA THR A 36 18.44 -2.76 0.01
C THR A 36 17.18 -2.35 -0.74
N VAL A 37 16.12 -2.05 -0.01
CA VAL A 37 14.90 -1.42 -0.53
C VAL A 37 14.97 0.08 -0.25
N VAL A 38 14.76 0.90 -1.29
CA VAL A 38 14.66 2.36 -1.13
C VAL A 38 13.24 2.81 -1.41
N LEU A 39 12.60 3.39 -0.41
CA LEU A 39 11.28 3.98 -0.51
C LEU A 39 11.43 5.46 -0.87
N VAL A 40 10.78 5.89 -1.94
CA VAL A 40 10.80 7.25 -2.47
C VAL A 40 9.38 7.80 -2.64
N PRO A 41 9.15 9.11 -2.53
CA PRO A 41 7.79 9.66 -2.53
C PRO A 41 7.07 9.52 -3.89
N THR A 42 7.82 9.43 -4.99
CA THR A 42 7.24 9.33 -6.34
C THR A 42 8.11 8.46 -7.25
N ALA A 43 7.51 7.88 -8.30
CA ALA A 43 8.23 7.14 -9.33
C ALA A 43 9.30 8.02 -10.02
N GLN A 44 9.08 9.34 -10.13
CA GLN A 44 10.07 10.26 -10.68
C GLN A 44 11.28 10.43 -9.76
N ALA A 45 11.06 10.55 -8.44
CA ALA A 45 12.16 10.56 -7.46
C ALA A 45 12.99 9.27 -7.56
N GLY A 46 12.33 8.14 -7.73
CA GLY A 46 12.99 6.85 -7.96
C GLY A 46 13.85 6.82 -9.23
N ARG A 47 13.35 7.37 -10.34
CA ARG A 47 14.15 7.48 -11.58
C ARG A 47 15.39 8.36 -11.39
N ARG A 48 15.24 9.51 -10.71
CA ARG A 48 16.35 10.42 -10.42
C ARG A 48 17.40 9.74 -9.52
N LEU A 49 16.96 9.03 -8.49
CA LEU A 49 17.88 8.31 -7.59
C LEU A 49 18.65 7.19 -8.33
N ARG A 50 17.97 6.39 -9.16
CA ARG A 50 18.63 5.35 -9.96
C ARG A 50 19.69 5.95 -10.89
N ARG A 51 19.39 7.10 -11.51
CA ARG A 51 20.35 7.82 -12.34
C ARG A 51 21.56 8.32 -11.52
N ALA A 52 21.35 8.96 -10.37
CA ALA A 52 22.41 9.44 -9.51
C ALA A 52 23.32 8.29 -9.00
N LEU A 53 22.74 7.14 -8.66
CA LEU A 53 23.49 5.93 -8.30
C LEU A 53 24.34 5.40 -9.45
N ALA A 54 23.77 5.34 -10.66
CA ALA A 54 24.49 4.90 -11.85
C ALA A 54 25.67 5.83 -12.19
N GLU A 55 25.44 7.15 -12.20
CA GLU A 55 26.49 8.16 -12.46
C GLU A 55 27.58 8.14 -11.38
N ARG A 56 27.23 7.81 -10.13
CA ARG A 56 28.20 7.69 -9.05
C ARG A 56 29.05 6.43 -9.19
N ALA A 57 28.43 5.29 -9.55
CA ALA A 57 29.15 4.04 -9.80
C ALA A 57 30.08 4.16 -11.03
N ASP A 58 29.61 4.80 -12.11
CA ASP A 58 30.40 5.05 -13.33
C ASP A 58 31.64 5.87 -13.04
N ARG A 59 31.53 6.94 -12.22
CA ARG A 59 32.71 7.73 -11.78
C ARG A 59 33.74 6.90 -10.99
N ALA A 60 33.34 5.81 -10.40
CA ALA A 60 34.23 4.84 -9.73
C ALA A 60 34.69 3.72 -10.67
N GLY A 61 34.41 3.82 -11.97
CA GLY A 61 34.79 2.83 -12.99
C GLY A 61 34.04 1.50 -12.88
N SER A 62 32.80 1.51 -12.33
CA SER A 62 32.02 0.31 -12.10
C SER A 62 30.53 0.53 -12.35
N GLY A 63 29.77 -0.58 -12.42
CA GLY A 63 28.31 -0.56 -12.34
C GLY A 63 27.82 -0.75 -10.91
N VAL A 64 26.51 -0.57 -10.70
CA VAL A 64 25.82 -0.86 -9.45
C VAL A 64 24.67 -1.83 -9.68
N LEU A 65 24.62 -2.90 -8.89
CA LEU A 65 23.50 -3.82 -8.87
C LEU A 65 22.49 -3.32 -7.85
N MET A 66 21.36 -2.80 -8.35
CA MET A 66 20.35 -2.17 -7.52
C MET A 66 19.33 -3.17 -6.99
N GLY A 67 18.85 -2.93 -5.76
CA GLY A 67 17.62 -3.48 -5.23
C GLY A 67 16.39 -2.64 -5.65
N PRO A 68 15.21 -2.94 -5.08
CA PRO A 68 13.99 -2.19 -5.35
C PRO A 68 14.09 -0.72 -4.94
N VAL A 69 13.72 0.18 -5.85
CA VAL A 69 13.49 1.60 -5.58
C VAL A 69 12.03 1.88 -5.92
N ILE A 70 11.18 1.99 -4.92
CA ILE A 70 9.73 1.93 -5.05
C ILE A 70 9.06 3.03 -4.23
N THR A 71 7.78 3.31 -4.51
CA THR A 71 6.97 4.15 -3.63
C THR A 71 6.46 3.32 -2.44
N PRO A 72 6.09 3.97 -1.31
CA PRO A 72 5.75 3.24 -0.08
C PRO A 72 4.68 2.15 -0.25
N PHE A 73 3.64 2.40 -1.04
CA PHE A 73 2.58 1.40 -1.25
C PHE A 73 3.03 0.16 -2.04
N HIS A 74 4.05 0.26 -2.91
CA HIS A 74 4.61 -0.92 -3.58
C HIS A 74 5.40 -1.85 -2.65
N LEU A 75 5.57 -1.48 -1.38
CA LEU A 75 6.14 -2.38 -0.38
C LEU A 75 5.27 -3.62 -0.19
N PHE A 76 3.94 -3.49 -0.33
CA PHE A 76 3.02 -4.63 -0.24
C PHE A 76 3.22 -5.65 -1.36
N ASP A 77 3.60 -5.22 -2.56
CA ASP A 77 3.91 -6.10 -3.69
C ASP A 77 5.12 -7.00 -3.37
N LEU A 78 6.12 -6.47 -2.65
CA LEU A 78 7.29 -7.24 -2.23
C LEU A 78 6.94 -8.29 -1.16
N VAL A 79 5.90 -8.03 -0.35
CA VAL A 79 5.46 -8.96 0.71
C VAL A 79 4.51 -10.02 0.15
N ALA A 80 3.64 -9.63 -0.78
CA ALA A 80 2.72 -10.57 -1.46
C ALA A 80 3.48 -11.64 -2.24
N GLY A 81 4.71 -11.33 -2.71
CA GLY A 81 5.52 -12.23 -3.51
C GLY A 81 4.85 -12.57 -4.85
N ASP A 82 4.85 -13.87 -5.20
CA ASP A 82 4.29 -14.36 -6.47
C ASP A 82 2.78 -14.63 -6.41
N GLN A 83 2.10 -14.31 -5.30
CA GLN A 83 0.67 -14.54 -5.19
C GLN A 83 -0.09 -13.49 -6.01
N PRO A 84 -1.07 -13.89 -6.84
CA PRO A 84 -1.79 -12.97 -7.68
C PRO A 84 -2.71 -12.08 -6.82
N VAL A 85 -2.40 -10.80 -6.77
CA VAL A 85 -3.22 -9.76 -6.14
C VAL A 85 -4.14 -9.17 -7.20
N ALA A 86 -5.43 -8.99 -6.86
CA ALA A 86 -6.39 -8.37 -7.77
C ALA A 86 -5.98 -6.94 -8.11
N ASP A 87 -6.03 -6.60 -9.39
CA ASP A 87 -5.84 -5.22 -9.84
C ASP A 87 -7.08 -4.34 -9.55
N GLU A 88 -6.94 -3.04 -9.71
CA GLU A 88 -8.00 -2.05 -9.46
C GLU A 88 -9.28 -2.35 -10.26
N TRP A 89 -9.15 -2.81 -11.51
CA TRP A 89 -10.29 -3.11 -12.36
C TRP A 89 -11.04 -4.35 -11.90
N ALA A 90 -10.31 -5.40 -11.54
CA ALA A 90 -10.90 -6.63 -10.98
C ALA A 90 -11.62 -6.34 -9.67
N VAL A 91 -11.00 -5.58 -8.77
CA VAL A 91 -11.63 -5.15 -7.51
C VAL A 91 -12.92 -4.37 -7.79
N SER A 92 -12.86 -3.34 -8.64
CA SER A 92 -14.02 -2.50 -8.97
C SER A 92 -15.16 -3.32 -9.60
N ALA A 93 -14.84 -4.24 -10.51
CA ALA A 93 -15.84 -5.11 -11.15
C ALA A 93 -16.53 -6.04 -10.14
N ILE A 94 -15.75 -6.65 -9.22
CA ILE A 94 -16.31 -7.52 -8.18
C ILE A 94 -17.17 -6.73 -7.19
N TRP A 95 -16.76 -5.53 -6.76
CA TRP A 95 -17.58 -4.69 -5.91
C TRP A 95 -18.91 -4.31 -6.57
N LEU A 96 -18.86 -3.96 -7.86
CA LEU A 96 -20.07 -3.62 -8.63
C LEU A 96 -21.02 -4.81 -8.79
N ASP A 97 -20.49 -6.02 -8.98
CA ASP A 97 -21.30 -7.26 -9.03
C ASP A 97 -21.94 -7.57 -7.67
N VAL A 98 -21.17 -7.43 -6.59
CA VAL A 98 -21.64 -7.69 -5.23
C VAL A 98 -22.71 -6.68 -4.80
N LEU A 99 -22.62 -5.42 -5.22
CA LEU A 99 -23.61 -4.37 -4.92
C LEU A 99 -24.81 -4.43 -5.89
N SER A 100 -25.44 -5.61 -6.01
CA SER A 100 -26.72 -5.71 -6.72
C SER A 100 -27.80 -4.85 -6.05
N ALA A 101 -28.83 -4.43 -6.82
CA ALA A 101 -29.93 -3.63 -6.29
C ALA A 101 -30.68 -4.34 -5.14
N GLU A 102 -30.80 -5.65 -5.20
CA GLU A 102 -31.41 -6.45 -4.14
C GLU A 102 -30.58 -6.41 -2.85
N ARG A 103 -29.26 -6.60 -2.96
CA ARG A 103 -28.38 -6.55 -1.81
C ARG A 103 -28.31 -5.16 -1.20
N CYS A 104 -28.26 -4.10 -2.00
CA CYS A 104 -28.24 -2.74 -1.50
C CYS A 104 -29.49 -2.41 -0.67
N ARG A 105 -30.66 -3.00 -0.96
CA ARG A 105 -31.87 -2.83 -0.15
C ARG A 105 -31.79 -3.53 1.21
N GLN A 106 -30.92 -4.52 1.36
CA GLN A 106 -30.71 -5.24 2.63
C GLN A 106 -29.67 -4.56 3.53
N LEU A 107 -28.82 -3.72 2.97
CA LEU A 107 -27.74 -3.01 3.67
C LEU A 107 -28.23 -1.66 4.21
N ASN A 108 -29.16 -1.70 5.16
CA ASN A 108 -29.84 -0.51 5.68
C ASN A 108 -28.91 0.43 6.46
N GLY A 109 -27.81 -0.06 6.99
CA GLY A 109 -26.77 0.76 7.62
C GLY A 109 -26.01 1.60 6.61
N LEU A 110 -25.60 0.98 5.48
CA LEU A 110 -24.89 1.68 4.40
C LEU A 110 -25.84 2.55 3.54
N PHE A 111 -27.02 2.01 3.24
CA PHE A 111 -28.01 2.64 2.36
C PHE A 111 -29.36 2.75 3.06
N PRO A 112 -29.53 3.66 4.05
CA PRO A 112 -30.78 3.77 4.81
C PRO A 112 -31.95 4.25 3.95
N GLN A 113 -31.70 4.96 2.88
CA GLN A 113 -32.68 5.45 1.92
C GLN A 113 -32.17 5.27 0.48
N PRO A 114 -32.10 4.04 -0.02
CA PRO A 114 -31.63 3.80 -1.36
C PRO A 114 -32.63 4.36 -2.38
N PRO A 115 -32.18 4.87 -3.53
CA PRO A 115 -33.09 5.37 -4.56
C PRO A 115 -33.96 4.24 -5.12
N ALA A 116 -35.13 4.60 -5.64
CA ALA A 116 -36.05 3.64 -6.25
C ALA A 116 -35.39 2.89 -7.44
N ALA A 117 -34.59 3.60 -8.24
CA ALA A 117 -33.82 3.04 -9.34
C ALA A 117 -32.34 3.04 -8.97
N MET A 118 -31.77 1.86 -8.73
CA MET A 118 -30.33 1.64 -8.52
C MET A 118 -29.71 1.18 -9.83
N ASP A 119 -29.58 2.13 -10.75
CA ASP A 119 -28.96 1.89 -12.05
C ASP A 119 -27.44 1.62 -11.94
N PHE A 120 -26.80 1.37 -13.07
CA PHE A 120 -25.37 1.13 -13.12
C PHE A 120 -24.56 2.32 -12.56
N ALA A 121 -24.93 3.55 -12.91
CA ALA A 121 -24.17 4.74 -12.49
C ALA A 121 -24.21 4.93 -10.96
N TRP A 122 -25.38 4.72 -10.35
CA TRP A 122 -25.51 4.80 -8.90
C TRP A 122 -24.70 3.70 -8.21
N ARG A 123 -24.81 2.45 -8.67
CA ARG A 123 -24.08 1.31 -8.08
C ARG A 123 -22.56 1.48 -8.23
N HIS A 124 -22.09 1.96 -9.38
CA HIS A 124 -20.68 2.26 -9.62
C HIS A 124 -20.16 3.35 -8.67
N LYS A 125 -20.92 4.43 -8.47
CA LYS A 125 -20.57 5.48 -7.51
C LYS A 125 -20.54 4.94 -6.07
N ALA A 126 -21.52 4.11 -5.69
CA ALA A 126 -21.54 3.48 -4.38
C ALA A 126 -20.34 2.53 -4.16
N ALA A 127 -20.02 1.71 -5.17
CA ALA A 127 -18.86 0.82 -5.12
C ALA A 127 -17.56 1.60 -4.91
N ASN A 128 -17.31 2.63 -5.71
CA ASN A 128 -16.10 3.46 -5.59
C ASN A 128 -16.01 4.12 -4.21
N LEU A 129 -17.11 4.68 -3.70
CA LEU A 129 -17.12 5.26 -2.35
C LEU A 129 -16.74 4.24 -1.27
N LEU A 130 -17.26 3.02 -1.32
CA LEU A 130 -16.94 1.99 -0.34
C LEU A 130 -15.51 1.47 -0.49
N ILE A 131 -15.01 1.35 -1.72
CA ILE A 131 -13.60 1.03 -2.00
C ILE A 131 -12.68 2.10 -1.40
N ASP A 132 -13.00 3.40 -1.60
CA ASP A 132 -12.20 4.51 -1.06
C ASP A 132 -12.21 4.53 0.47
N ILE A 133 -13.38 4.33 1.11
CA ILE A 133 -13.47 4.24 2.57
C ILE A 133 -12.62 3.09 3.09
N ARG A 134 -12.70 1.94 2.45
CA ARG A 134 -11.92 0.77 2.81
C ARG A 134 -10.41 1.00 2.66
N ALA A 135 -9.99 1.65 1.58
CA ALA A 135 -8.60 2.00 1.37
C ALA A 135 -8.08 2.95 2.46
N GLN A 136 -8.86 3.97 2.84
CA GLN A 136 -8.51 4.90 3.93
C GLN A 136 -8.38 4.18 5.27
N LEU A 137 -9.27 3.25 5.59
CA LEU A 137 -9.15 2.42 6.79
C LEU A 137 -7.87 1.58 6.77
N ALA A 138 -7.59 0.93 5.64
CA ALA A 138 -6.39 0.12 5.47
C ALA A 138 -5.09 0.94 5.59
N GLU A 139 -5.06 2.17 5.10
CA GLU A 139 -3.94 3.11 5.30
C GLU A 139 -3.69 3.41 6.79
N ALA A 140 -4.76 3.50 7.58
CA ALA A 140 -4.66 3.61 9.03
C ALA A 140 -4.30 2.27 9.72
N GLY A 141 -4.30 1.16 8.97
CA GLY A 141 -4.08 -0.20 9.47
C GLY A 141 -5.29 -0.75 10.20
N LEU A 142 -6.49 -0.35 9.79
CA LEU A 142 -7.78 -0.75 10.36
C LEU A 142 -8.62 -1.49 9.31
N ALA A 143 -9.40 -2.47 9.79
CA ALA A 143 -10.48 -3.09 9.05
C ALA A 143 -11.85 -2.58 9.56
N ALA A 144 -12.92 -2.76 8.78
CA ALA A 144 -14.26 -2.42 9.24
C ALA A 144 -14.66 -3.17 10.55
N THR A 145 -14.14 -4.37 10.74
CA THR A 145 -14.34 -5.18 11.95
C THR A 145 -13.76 -4.54 13.22
N ASP A 146 -12.66 -3.77 13.10
CA ASP A 146 -12.05 -3.09 14.24
C ASP A 146 -12.97 -1.97 14.75
N LEU A 147 -13.66 -1.28 13.83
CA LEU A 147 -14.62 -0.24 14.18
C LEU A 147 -15.93 -0.80 14.78
N ILE A 148 -16.31 -2.02 14.43
CA ILE A 148 -17.44 -2.70 15.07
C ILE A 148 -17.10 -3.01 16.54
N ALA A 149 -15.86 -3.36 16.82
CA ALA A 149 -15.39 -3.71 18.15
C ALA A 149 -15.11 -2.49 19.04
N ASP A 150 -15.00 -1.29 18.46
CA ASP A 150 -14.69 -0.07 19.21
C ASP A 150 -15.93 0.45 19.97
N PRO A 151 -15.90 0.46 21.32
CA PRO A 151 -17.03 0.92 22.13
C PRO A 151 -17.27 2.43 22.04
N SER A 152 -16.35 3.21 21.52
CA SER A 152 -16.51 4.65 21.31
C SER A 152 -17.38 5.00 20.11
N ILE A 153 -17.57 4.05 19.19
CA ILE A 153 -18.40 4.19 18.00
C ILE A 153 -19.88 4.02 18.37
N ASN A 154 -20.72 4.98 17.99
CA ASN A 154 -22.14 4.88 18.31
C ASN A 154 -22.82 3.71 17.57
N PRO A 155 -23.96 3.17 18.10
CA PRO A 155 -24.62 1.99 17.53
C PRO A 155 -25.06 2.13 16.06
N ALA A 156 -25.44 3.33 15.62
CA ALA A 156 -25.85 3.56 14.25
C ALA A 156 -24.64 3.45 13.29
N GLU A 157 -23.49 3.99 13.67
CA GLU A 157 -22.24 3.83 12.92
C GLU A 157 -21.75 2.38 12.95
N GLN A 158 -21.84 1.69 14.09
CA GLN A 158 -21.53 0.26 14.15
C GLN A 158 -22.36 -0.57 13.18
N HIS A 159 -23.63 -0.19 12.94
CA HIS A 159 -24.47 -0.86 11.96
C HIS A 159 -23.93 -0.68 10.54
N ARG A 160 -23.46 0.52 10.18
CA ARG A 160 -22.79 0.77 8.89
C ARG A 160 -21.54 -0.09 8.71
N TRP A 161 -20.71 -0.19 9.74
CA TRP A 161 -19.49 -0.98 9.68
C TRP A 161 -19.77 -2.49 9.57
N ARG A 162 -20.84 -2.99 10.21
CA ARG A 162 -21.29 -4.38 10.03
C ARG A 162 -21.73 -4.66 8.60
N ASP A 163 -22.49 -3.75 8.00
CA ASP A 163 -22.91 -3.88 6.60
C ASP A 163 -21.68 -3.85 5.67
N LEU A 164 -20.72 -2.94 5.90
CA LEU A 164 -19.49 -2.89 5.13
C LEU A 164 -18.70 -4.19 5.26
N ALA A 165 -18.48 -4.67 6.46
CA ALA A 165 -17.78 -5.94 6.71
C ALA A 165 -18.47 -7.13 6.03
N THR A 166 -19.80 -7.12 5.96
CA THR A 166 -20.60 -8.13 5.24
C THR A 166 -20.31 -8.08 3.74
N VAL A 167 -20.33 -6.88 3.15
CA VAL A 167 -19.98 -6.70 1.73
C VAL A 167 -18.54 -7.13 1.45
N GLU A 168 -17.58 -6.69 2.27
CA GLU A 168 -16.16 -7.08 2.16
C GLU A 168 -15.98 -8.60 2.19
N SER A 169 -16.69 -9.29 3.07
CA SER A 169 -16.62 -10.76 3.16
C SER A 169 -17.03 -11.42 1.83
N VAL A 170 -18.09 -10.92 1.18
CA VAL A 170 -18.55 -11.45 -0.10
C VAL A 170 -17.57 -11.10 -1.23
N VAL A 171 -17.04 -9.86 -1.23
CA VAL A 171 -16.00 -9.44 -2.21
C VAL A 171 -14.78 -10.35 -2.09
N ARG A 172 -14.27 -10.56 -0.88
CA ARG A 172 -13.14 -11.45 -0.61
C ARG A 172 -13.39 -12.86 -1.12
N GLN A 173 -14.58 -13.41 -0.86
CA GLN A 173 -14.96 -14.73 -1.34
C GLN A 173 -14.97 -14.79 -2.87
N ARG A 174 -15.46 -13.74 -3.55
CA ARG A 174 -15.47 -13.67 -5.02
C ARG A 174 -14.05 -13.56 -5.61
N LEU A 175 -13.21 -12.70 -5.04
CA LEU A 175 -11.80 -12.61 -5.45
C LEU A 175 -11.08 -13.95 -5.29
N SER A 176 -11.25 -14.59 -4.15
CA SER A 176 -10.66 -15.91 -3.87
C SER A 176 -11.15 -17.00 -4.85
N ALA A 177 -12.42 -16.96 -5.28
CA ALA A 177 -12.93 -17.88 -6.29
C ALA A 177 -12.25 -17.72 -7.67
N HIS A 178 -11.68 -16.55 -7.95
CA HIS A 178 -10.84 -16.29 -9.13
C HIS A 178 -9.34 -16.54 -8.88
N GLY A 179 -8.96 -17.00 -7.69
CA GLY A 179 -7.57 -17.23 -7.31
C GLY A 179 -6.80 -15.94 -7.00
N TRP A 180 -7.49 -14.83 -6.74
CA TRP A 180 -6.89 -13.53 -6.43
C TRP A 180 -6.94 -13.23 -4.94
N LEU A 181 -5.86 -12.61 -4.45
CA LEU A 181 -5.84 -11.97 -3.14
C LEU A 181 -6.48 -10.58 -3.23
N ASP A 182 -7.17 -10.20 -2.16
CA ASP A 182 -7.64 -8.84 -1.98
C ASP A 182 -6.47 -7.91 -1.59
N PRO A 183 -6.22 -6.82 -2.33
CA PRO A 183 -5.09 -5.91 -2.04
C PRO A 183 -5.13 -5.31 -0.63
N VAL A 184 -6.32 -5.03 -0.10
CA VAL A 184 -6.47 -4.51 1.28
C VAL A 184 -6.14 -5.58 2.32
N ASP A 185 -6.51 -6.83 2.09
CA ASP A 185 -6.14 -7.92 2.99
C ASP A 185 -4.62 -8.15 2.98
N VAL A 186 -3.96 -8.00 1.83
CA VAL A 186 -2.49 -8.03 1.72
C VAL A 186 -1.88 -6.91 2.55
N GLN A 187 -2.39 -5.68 2.48
CA GLN A 187 -1.91 -4.55 3.27
C GLN A 187 -2.04 -4.81 4.77
N LEU A 188 -3.23 -5.20 5.22
CA LEU A 188 -3.51 -5.43 6.64
C LEU A 188 -2.75 -6.61 7.21
N SER A 189 -2.66 -7.73 6.48
CA SER A 189 -1.90 -8.90 6.92
C SER A 189 -0.40 -8.62 6.97
N SER A 190 0.13 -7.88 6.01
CA SER A 190 1.53 -7.48 5.97
C SER A 190 1.91 -6.59 7.15
N ALA A 191 1.01 -5.67 7.55
CA ALA A 191 1.23 -4.81 8.72
C ALA A 191 1.24 -5.58 10.05
N GLY A 192 0.58 -6.75 10.11
CA GLY A 192 0.59 -7.65 11.25
C GLY A 192 1.84 -8.54 11.33
N GLN A 193 2.59 -8.65 10.24
CA GLN A 193 3.82 -9.44 10.20
C GLN A 193 5.00 -8.60 10.68
N SER A 194 5.58 -9.00 11.81
CA SER A 194 6.68 -8.26 12.47
C SER A 194 8.04 -8.34 11.76
N ALA A 195 8.11 -8.90 10.56
CA ALA A 195 9.37 -9.07 9.84
C ALA A 195 9.22 -8.64 8.36
N PRO A 196 10.10 -7.74 7.89
CA PRO A 196 10.21 -7.46 6.47
C PRO A 196 10.62 -8.73 5.70
N PRO A 197 10.39 -8.78 4.37
CA PRO A 197 10.80 -9.92 3.55
C PRO A 197 12.27 -10.27 3.80
N ALA A 198 12.56 -11.53 4.12
CA ALA A 198 13.91 -12.01 4.51
C ALA A 198 15.00 -11.74 3.44
N ALA A 199 14.59 -11.47 2.20
CA ALA A 199 15.48 -11.12 1.10
C ALA A 199 16.16 -9.74 1.28
N TYR A 200 15.61 -8.86 2.12
CA TYR A 200 16.10 -7.49 2.28
C TYR A 200 16.58 -7.22 3.71
N ARG A 201 17.78 -6.67 3.81
CA ARG A 201 18.45 -6.35 5.09
C ARG A 201 18.39 -4.88 5.45
N ARG A 202 18.16 -4.01 4.45
CA ARG A 202 18.18 -2.56 4.62
C ARG A 202 16.96 -1.95 3.97
N PHE A 203 16.30 -1.07 4.72
CA PHE A 203 15.24 -0.20 4.23
C PHE A 203 15.68 1.25 4.37
N VAL A 204 15.56 2.02 3.30
CA VAL A 204 15.93 3.43 3.26
C VAL A 204 14.71 4.24 2.85
N LEU A 205 14.29 5.17 3.70
CA LEU A 205 13.24 6.12 3.40
C LEU A 205 13.87 7.42 2.93
N ALA A 206 13.72 7.71 1.66
CA ALA A 206 14.35 8.84 1.02
C ALA A 206 13.32 9.94 0.70
N GLY A 207 13.17 10.90 1.61
CA GLY A 207 12.28 12.05 1.44
C GLY A 207 10.80 11.69 1.42
N CYS A 208 10.39 10.70 2.20
CA CYS A 208 8.99 10.33 2.43
C CYS A 208 8.52 10.97 3.75
N PRO A 209 7.96 12.20 3.74
CA PRO A 209 7.61 12.91 4.96
C PRO A 209 6.39 12.31 5.64
N ASP A 210 5.43 11.84 4.85
CA ASP A 210 4.18 11.25 5.30
C ASP A 210 4.11 9.78 4.87
N ILE A 211 4.31 8.88 5.84
CA ILE A 211 4.19 7.45 5.63
C ILE A 211 2.93 6.98 6.34
N ALA A 212 2.05 6.32 5.58
CA ALA A 212 0.82 5.76 6.12
C ALA A 212 1.10 4.86 7.34
N PRO A 213 0.25 4.88 8.39
CA PRO A 213 0.44 4.09 9.60
C PRO A 213 0.64 2.59 9.33
N VAL A 214 -0.06 2.05 8.35
CA VAL A 214 0.07 0.64 7.95
C VAL A 214 1.50 0.31 7.50
N ILE A 215 2.14 1.20 6.73
CA ILE A 215 3.53 1.02 6.26
C ILE A 215 4.52 1.20 7.40
N ARG A 216 4.27 2.14 8.33
CA ARG A 216 5.12 2.32 9.52
C ARG A 216 5.18 1.07 10.39
N ARG A 217 4.11 0.28 10.43
CA ARG A 217 4.07 -0.99 11.18
C ARG A 217 4.92 -2.09 10.54
N MET A 218 5.18 -1.99 9.22
CA MET A 218 6.00 -2.95 8.49
C MET A 218 7.50 -2.67 8.59
N LEU A 219 7.89 -1.42 8.86
CA LEU A 219 9.27 -0.92 8.91
C LEU A 219 9.82 -0.90 10.33
#